data_a95980aa967e65f12e72fb44e101dac2
#
_entry.id   a95980aa967e65f12e72fb44e101dac2
#
_cell.length_a   1.000
_cell.length_b   1.000
_cell.length_c   1.000
_cell.angle_alpha   90.00
_cell.angle_beta   90.00
_cell.angle_gamma   90.00
#
_symmetry.space_group_name_H-M   'P 1'
#
loop_
_entity.id
_entity.type
_entity.pdbx_description
1 polymer ?
#
loop_
_entity_poly.entity_id
_entity_poly.type
_entity_poly.pdbx_seq_one_letter_code
_entity_poly.pdbx_strand_id
1 'polypeptide(L)'
;MADMRKPLFDLSQVDMQAELNSYMPGAGLAWPTLFPLRYTPTLDIKSLEGNDGIPVSADVVAFNAKAPQKIRKTIGAWSGQVAKVAISRAKDEKQIKEYQILRSYAQSSGNPNVALQLVDMVYEDVEFCYNGVNYRAEDLALQVGSKAEIVLKTENNNDVVTQEMLNFNIPSAHKTGVKNKWSASSGSDPLGDIIAGQRAIQKEGFSRPMYAIMEQAAFDKLLMSEKTVKRVSPVVLTATGLASDDTLTIDLVNTYMRSKGYPQIIVIDSYVKQEARDGSQTTYKPWAEHVAVLSPTPQLGWTWWSDVPQVSDTDALQAYRENVKITRYSELNPMLEVTLAEAYIMPALINRQSLYYINTENTSWNDGNA
;
A
#
# COMPACT_ATOMS: atom_id res chain seq x y z
N MET A 1 -27.49 12.10 -18.04
CA MET A 1 -26.25 11.39 -18.44
C MET A 1 -25.45 12.40 -19.22
N ALA A 2 -24.17 12.56 -18.90
CA ALA A 2 -23.28 13.37 -19.71
C ALA A 2 -23.24 12.78 -21.12
N ASP A 3 -23.31 13.63 -22.17
CA ASP A 3 -23.24 13.23 -23.56
C ASP A 3 -21.75 12.89 -23.87
N MET A 4 -21.34 11.67 -23.54
CA MET A 4 -19.99 11.20 -23.78
C MET A 4 -19.73 11.03 -25.25
N ARG A 5 -18.97 11.94 -25.83
CA ARG A 5 -18.61 11.95 -27.24
C ARG A 5 -17.18 11.48 -27.45
N LYS A 6 -16.84 11.21 -28.71
CA LYS A 6 -15.47 10.90 -29.12
C LYS A 6 -14.50 11.98 -28.62
N PRO A 7 -13.32 11.63 -28.14
CA PRO A 7 -12.27 12.57 -27.79
C PRO A 7 -11.95 13.56 -28.90
N LEU A 8 -11.66 14.80 -28.53
CA LEU A 8 -11.31 15.88 -29.47
C LEU A 8 -9.85 15.80 -29.92
N PHE A 9 -9.01 15.17 -29.11
CA PHE A 9 -7.61 14.94 -29.45
C PHE A 9 -7.46 13.68 -30.31
N ASP A 10 -6.52 13.71 -31.25
CA ASP A 10 -6.22 12.57 -32.11
C ASP A 10 -5.50 11.47 -31.31
N LEU A 11 -6.29 10.60 -30.74
CA LEU A 11 -5.81 9.43 -30.03
C LEU A 11 -6.65 8.23 -30.48
N SER A 12 -6.00 7.14 -30.86
CA SER A 12 -6.68 5.88 -31.09
C SER A 12 -6.74 5.06 -29.82
N GLN A 13 -7.70 4.12 -29.73
CA GLN A 13 -7.77 3.18 -28.62
C GLN A 13 -6.50 2.32 -28.51
N VAL A 14 -5.91 1.97 -29.67
CA VAL A 14 -4.67 1.18 -29.73
C VAL A 14 -3.49 1.93 -29.15
N ASP A 15 -3.35 3.23 -29.50
CA ASP A 15 -2.26 4.06 -28.98
C ASP A 15 -2.41 4.29 -27.48
N MET A 16 -3.63 4.58 -27.01
CA MET A 16 -3.91 4.74 -25.58
C MET A 16 -3.64 3.44 -24.79
N GLN A 17 -3.99 2.29 -25.36
CA GLN A 17 -3.68 0.99 -24.73
C GLN A 17 -2.17 0.70 -24.72
N ALA A 18 -1.45 1.04 -25.79
CA ALA A 18 -0.02 0.86 -25.89
C ALA A 18 0.71 1.74 -24.85
N GLU A 19 0.31 3.00 -24.73
CA GLU A 19 0.85 3.91 -23.73
C GLU A 19 0.58 3.41 -22.31
N LEU A 20 -0.65 3.04 -22.00
CA LEU A 20 -1.02 2.52 -20.69
C LEU A 20 -0.23 1.24 -20.34
N ASN A 21 0.06 0.40 -21.32
CA ASN A 21 0.87 -0.81 -21.13
C ASN A 21 2.36 -0.51 -20.85
N SER A 22 2.85 0.69 -21.17
CA SER A 22 4.22 1.11 -20.87
C SER A 22 4.42 1.43 -19.38
N TYR A 23 3.35 1.84 -18.68
CA TYR A 23 3.42 2.19 -17.27
C TYR A 23 3.58 0.97 -16.38
N MET A 24 4.35 1.09 -15.29
CA MET A 24 4.47 0.02 -14.29
C MET A 24 3.50 0.28 -13.13
N PRO A 25 2.65 -0.68 -12.76
CA PRO A 25 1.74 -0.54 -11.63
C PRO A 25 2.51 -0.26 -10.34
N GLY A 26 2.23 0.89 -9.70
CA GLY A 26 2.82 1.25 -8.43
C GLY A 26 4.35 1.37 -8.44
N ALA A 27 4.97 1.75 -9.56
CA ALA A 27 6.41 1.95 -9.66
C ALA A 27 6.90 2.92 -8.57
N GLY A 28 7.89 2.49 -7.77
CA GLY A 28 8.44 3.27 -6.66
C GLY A 28 7.55 3.32 -5.40
N LEU A 29 6.39 2.64 -5.40
CA LEU A 29 5.48 2.53 -4.25
C LEU A 29 5.70 1.21 -3.49
N ALA A 30 5.34 1.19 -2.21
CA ALA A 30 5.50 0.02 -1.34
C ALA A 30 4.33 -0.99 -1.48
N TRP A 31 3.12 -0.53 -1.86
CA TRP A 31 1.93 -1.36 -1.88
C TRP A 31 2.04 -2.61 -2.75
N PRO A 32 2.70 -2.63 -3.93
CA PRO A 32 2.75 -3.85 -4.74
C PRO A 32 3.51 -4.99 -4.07
N THR A 33 4.46 -4.65 -3.21
CA THR A 33 5.24 -5.63 -2.43
C THR A 33 4.49 -6.09 -1.18
N LEU A 34 3.85 -5.16 -0.46
CA LEU A 34 3.16 -5.45 0.80
C LEU A 34 1.77 -6.04 0.57
N PHE A 35 1.09 -5.61 -0.48
CA PHE A 35 -0.29 -6.00 -0.84
C PHE A 35 -0.41 -6.21 -2.36
N PRO A 36 0.22 -7.23 -2.94
CA PRO A 36 0.12 -7.49 -4.38
C PRO A 36 -1.32 -7.70 -4.81
N LEU A 37 -1.59 -7.50 -6.09
CA LEU A 37 -2.92 -7.60 -6.68
C LEU A 37 -3.46 -9.03 -6.64
N ARG A 38 -4.76 -9.17 -6.31
CA ARG A 38 -5.49 -10.40 -6.37
C ARG A 38 -6.88 -10.19 -6.95
N TYR A 39 -7.17 -10.86 -8.05
CA TYR A 39 -8.46 -10.75 -8.74
C TYR A 39 -9.61 -11.41 -7.96
N THR A 40 -10.77 -10.76 -7.98
CA THR A 40 -12.05 -11.31 -7.52
C THR A 40 -13.16 -11.00 -8.53
N PRO A 41 -13.98 -11.98 -8.93
CA PRO A 41 -15.07 -11.74 -9.87
C PRO A 41 -16.27 -11.03 -9.25
N THR A 42 -16.29 -10.89 -7.93
CA THR A 42 -17.37 -10.26 -7.18
C THR A 42 -16.87 -9.04 -6.42
N LEU A 43 -17.76 -8.09 -6.14
CA LEU A 43 -17.43 -6.93 -5.31
C LEU A 43 -17.28 -7.31 -3.83
N ASP A 44 -17.86 -8.43 -3.43
CA ASP A 44 -17.74 -8.95 -2.05
C ASP A 44 -16.46 -9.76 -1.90
N ILE A 45 -15.64 -9.37 -0.94
CA ILE A 45 -14.44 -10.10 -0.54
C ILE A 45 -14.78 -10.96 0.65
N LYS A 46 -14.56 -12.26 0.51
CA LYS A 46 -14.64 -13.22 1.62
C LYS A 46 -13.29 -13.86 1.80
N SER A 47 -12.60 -13.49 2.86
CA SER A 47 -11.36 -14.16 3.24
C SER A 47 -11.67 -15.21 4.29
N LEU A 48 -11.45 -16.46 3.93
CA LEU A 48 -11.42 -17.57 4.89
C LEU A 48 -10.00 -17.59 5.48
N GLU A 49 -9.88 -17.30 6.76
CA GLU A 49 -8.60 -17.47 7.45
C GLU A 49 -8.35 -18.96 7.64
N GLY A 50 -7.29 -19.43 6.99
CA GLY A 50 -6.78 -20.77 7.20
C GLY A 50 -6.25 -20.96 8.63
N ASN A 51 -5.91 -22.20 8.97
CA ASN A 51 -5.21 -22.50 10.23
C ASN A 51 -3.77 -21.97 10.13
N ASP A 52 -3.59 -20.69 10.42
CA ASP A 52 -2.26 -20.06 10.47
C ASP A 52 -1.62 -20.40 11.82
N GLY A 53 -0.49 -21.07 11.77
CA GLY A 53 0.25 -21.43 12.99
C GLY A 53 0.94 -22.79 12.92
N ILE A 54 1.53 -23.18 14.04
CA ILE A 54 2.22 -24.46 14.20
C ILE A 54 1.17 -25.59 14.15
N PRO A 55 1.33 -26.58 13.26
CA PRO A 55 0.37 -27.69 13.17
C PRO A 55 0.35 -28.52 14.46
N VAL A 56 -0.83 -28.98 14.83
CA VAL A 56 -1.02 -29.87 15.99
C VAL A 56 -0.27 -31.18 15.77
N SER A 57 0.57 -31.59 16.72
CA SER A 57 1.28 -32.85 16.63
C SER A 57 0.35 -34.06 16.66
N ALA A 58 0.73 -35.13 15.95
CA ALA A 58 0.05 -36.41 16.05
C ALA A 58 0.35 -37.06 17.42
N ASP A 59 -0.62 -37.86 17.90
CA ASP A 59 -0.44 -38.64 19.11
C ASP A 59 0.22 -39.99 18.77
N VAL A 60 1.05 -40.47 19.67
CA VAL A 60 1.56 -41.86 19.61
C VAL A 60 0.45 -42.76 20.17
N VAL A 61 0.00 -43.70 19.36
CA VAL A 61 -1.09 -44.66 19.76
C VAL A 61 -0.56 -46.07 19.73
N ALA A 62 -1.15 -46.93 20.55
CA ALA A 62 -0.83 -48.36 20.57
C ALA A 62 -1.22 -49.02 19.24
N PHE A 63 -0.55 -50.10 18.84
CA PHE A 63 -0.92 -50.91 17.68
C PHE A 63 -2.37 -51.34 17.80
N ASN A 64 -3.15 -51.27 16.71
CA ASN A 64 -4.57 -51.55 16.63
C ASN A 64 -5.50 -50.59 17.41
N ALA A 65 -5.00 -49.49 17.96
CA ALA A 65 -5.85 -48.45 18.56
C ALA A 65 -6.36 -47.47 17.47
N LYS A 66 -7.61 -46.99 17.69
CA LYS A 66 -8.18 -45.95 16.82
C LYS A 66 -7.47 -44.64 17.07
N ALA A 67 -7.04 -43.95 15.96
CA ALA A 67 -6.44 -42.64 16.06
C ALA A 67 -7.39 -41.60 16.67
N PRO A 68 -6.97 -40.80 17.66
CA PRO A 68 -7.79 -39.74 18.24
C PRO A 68 -8.09 -38.68 17.21
N GLN A 69 -9.35 -38.28 17.12
CA GLN A 69 -9.79 -37.22 16.21
C GLN A 69 -9.41 -35.85 16.80
N LYS A 70 -8.72 -35.02 16.02
CA LYS A 70 -8.39 -33.65 16.39
C LYS A 70 -9.53 -32.73 15.97
N ILE A 71 -9.85 -31.73 16.79
CA ILE A 71 -10.86 -30.73 16.54
C ILE A 71 -10.36 -29.77 15.45
N ARG A 72 -11.20 -29.48 14.46
CA ARG A 72 -10.94 -28.40 13.50
C ARG A 72 -11.11 -27.05 14.18
N LYS A 73 -10.10 -26.18 14.12
CA LYS A 73 -10.30 -24.79 14.52
C LYS A 73 -11.37 -24.16 13.63
N THR A 74 -12.24 -23.37 14.25
CA THR A 74 -13.20 -22.54 13.51
C THR A 74 -12.42 -21.57 12.64
N ILE A 75 -12.70 -21.60 11.36
CA ILE A 75 -12.09 -20.66 10.40
C ILE A 75 -12.74 -19.32 10.64
N GLY A 76 -11.96 -18.32 11.03
CA GLY A 76 -12.42 -16.93 11.07
C GLY A 76 -12.76 -16.49 9.65
N ALA A 77 -13.95 -15.91 9.45
CA ALA A 77 -14.32 -15.29 8.20
C ALA A 77 -14.26 -13.77 8.36
N TRP A 78 -13.61 -13.10 7.44
CA TRP A 78 -13.73 -11.66 7.27
C TRP A 78 -14.44 -11.40 5.93
N SER A 79 -15.36 -10.45 5.92
CA SER A 79 -16.04 -10.01 4.71
C SER A 79 -15.97 -8.50 4.59
N GLY A 80 -15.71 -8.03 3.39
CA GLY A 80 -15.71 -6.62 3.03
C GLY A 80 -16.12 -6.46 1.58
N GLN A 81 -16.21 -5.23 1.12
CA GLN A 81 -16.49 -4.91 -0.29
C GLN A 81 -15.32 -4.18 -0.91
N VAL A 82 -15.14 -4.35 -2.22
CA VAL A 82 -14.18 -3.57 -3.00
C VAL A 82 -14.69 -2.15 -3.11
N ALA A 83 -13.84 -1.19 -2.81
CA ALA A 83 -14.17 0.23 -2.96
C ALA A 83 -13.93 0.70 -4.40
N LYS A 84 -14.79 1.58 -4.88
CA LYS A 84 -14.55 2.31 -6.13
C LYS A 84 -13.56 3.45 -5.86
N VAL A 85 -12.41 3.41 -6.51
CA VAL A 85 -11.43 4.50 -6.57
C VAL A 85 -11.53 5.15 -7.95
N ALA A 86 -11.67 6.46 -8.01
CA ALA A 86 -11.76 7.18 -9.27
C ALA A 86 -11.08 8.54 -9.18
N ILE A 87 -10.47 8.96 -10.28
CA ILE A 87 -9.87 10.28 -10.44
C ILE A 87 -10.10 10.74 -11.88
N SER A 88 -10.41 12.00 -12.07
CA SER A 88 -10.58 12.58 -13.40
C SER A 88 -9.81 13.89 -13.52
N ARG A 89 -9.36 14.17 -14.73
CA ARG A 89 -8.76 15.44 -15.13
C ARG A 89 -9.41 15.90 -16.43
N ALA A 90 -9.70 17.17 -16.52
CA ALA A 90 -10.36 17.74 -17.71
C ALA A 90 -9.52 18.87 -18.27
N LYS A 91 -9.37 18.88 -19.59
CA LYS A 91 -8.82 20.03 -20.33
C LYS A 91 -9.95 20.96 -20.75
N ASP A 92 -9.78 22.23 -20.48
CA ASP A 92 -10.75 23.28 -20.80
C ASP A 92 -10.67 23.75 -22.28
N GLU A 93 -11.58 24.61 -22.66
CA GLU A 93 -11.66 25.15 -24.00
C GLU A 93 -10.39 25.88 -24.46
N LYS A 94 -9.64 26.51 -23.53
CA LYS A 94 -8.37 27.17 -23.85
C LYS A 94 -7.30 26.16 -24.22
N GLN A 95 -7.16 25.12 -23.44
CA GLN A 95 -6.22 24.03 -23.68
C GLN A 95 -6.55 23.24 -24.95
N ILE A 96 -7.84 23.05 -25.24
CA ILE A 96 -8.30 22.43 -26.50
C ILE A 96 -7.91 23.30 -27.69
N LYS A 97 -8.10 24.61 -27.60
CA LYS A 97 -7.69 25.53 -28.65
C LYS A 97 -6.17 25.56 -28.84
N GLU A 98 -5.41 25.55 -27.77
CA GLU A 98 -3.94 25.48 -27.80
C GLU A 98 -3.46 24.20 -28.51
N TYR A 99 -4.05 23.06 -28.20
CA TYR A 99 -3.79 21.81 -28.91
C TYR A 99 -4.05 21.94 -30.42
N GLN A 100 -5.17 22.54 -30.83
CA GLN A 100 -5.50 22.71 -32.24
C GLN A 100 -4.47 23.60 -32.97
N ILE A 101 -3.97 24.66 -32.32
CA ILE A 101 -2.94 25.55 -32.85
C ILE A 101 -1.62 24.77 -33.00
N LEU A 102 -1.18 24.08 -31.95
CA LEU A 102 0.05 23.29 -31.98
C LEU A 102 0.00 22.19 -33.05
N ARG A 103 -1.14 21.52 -33.20
CA ARG A 103 -1.37 20.53 -34.25
C ARG A 103 -1.22 21.11 -35.65
N SER A 104 -1.85 22.26 -35.91
CA SER A 104 -1.73 22.93 -37.21
C SER A 104 -0.28 23.35 -37.48
N TYR A 105 0.44 23.82 -36.46
CA TYR A 105 1.83 24.21 -36.58
C TYR A 105 2.74 22.98 -36.79
N ALA A 106 2.52 21.88 -36.10
CA ALA A 106 3.27 20.63 -36.29
C ALA A 106 3.13 20.12 -37.74
N GLN A 107 1.92 20.15 -38.28
CA GLN A 107 1.66 19.73 -39.66
C GLN A 107 2.30 20.65 -40.70
N SER A 108 2.43 21.94 -40.42
CA SER A 108 3.01 22.91 -41.36
C SER A 108 4.51 23.02 -41.26
N SER A 109 5.09 22.90 -40.06
CA SER A 109 6.53 23.18 -39.85
C SER A 109 7.40 21.92 -39.88
N GLY A 110 6.85 20.73 -39.69
CA GLY A 110 7.60 19.48 -39.57
C GLY A 110 8.61 19.45 -38.42
N ASN A 111 8.46 20.35 -37.43
CA ASN A 111 9.39 20.45 -36.30
C ASN A 111 9.14 19.32 -35.28
N PRO A 112 10.13 18.42 -35.03
CA PRO A 112 9.96 17.28 -34.14
C PRO A 112 9.67 17.70 -32.69
N ASN A 113 10.15 18.85 -32.22
CA ASN A 113 9.89 19.32 -30.86
C ASN A 113 8.41 19.68 -30.64
N VAL A 114 7.73 20.18 -31.67
CA VAL A 114 6.29 20.47 -31.58
C VAL A 114 5.47 19.18 -31.58
N ALA A 115 5.92 18.17 -32.35
CA ALA A 115 5.30 16.86 -32.32
C ALA A 115 5.41 16.21 -30.92
N LEU A 116 6.57 16.32 -30.25
CA LEU A 116 6.72 15.85 -28.86
C LEU A 116 5.80 16.58 -27.89
N GLN A 117 5.71 17.91 -27.97
CA GLN A 117 4.79 18.67 -27.12
C GLN A 117 3.32 18.26 -27.30
N LEU A 118 2.92 17.91 -28.53
CA LEU A 118 1.57 17.36 -28.78
C LEU A 118 1.37 16.01 -28.11
N VAL A 119 2.36 15.12 -28.19
CA VAL A 119 2.34 13.82 -27.54
C VAL A 119 2.21 14.00 -26.03
N ASP A 120 3.05 14.82 -25.42
CA ASP A 120 3.01 15.12 -23.99
C ASP A 120 1.63 15.65 -23.57
N MET A 121 1.07 16.61 -24.33
CA MET A 121 -0.24 17.19 -24.04
C MET A 121 -1.40 16.18 -24.13
N VAL A 122 -1.23 15.15 -24.97
CA VAL A 122 -2.24 14.08 -25.13
C VAL A 122 -2.18 13.07 -24.00
N TYR A 123 -0.97 12.66 -23.57
CA TYR A 123 -0.77 11.55 -22.65
C TYR A 123 -0.61 11.97 -21.18
N GLU A 124 -0.23 13.23 -20.89
CA GLU A 124 -0.05 13.74 -19.52
C GLU A 124 -1.22 13.41 -18.58
N ASP A 125 -2.46 13.55 -19.05
CA ASP A 125 -3.64 13.28 -18.23
C ASP A 125 -3.86 11.78 -18.01
N VAL A 126 -3.47 10.94 -18.97
CA VAL A 126 -3.55 9.48 -18.84
C VAL A 126 -2.59 9.01 -17.75
N GLU A 127 -1.34 9.48 -17.79
CA GLU A 127 -0.34 9.18 -16.78
C GLU A 127 -0.75 9.70 -15.40
N PHE A 128 -1.20 10.95 -15.32
CA PHE A 128 -1.66 11.57 -14.08
C PHE A 128 -2.80 10.76 -13.44
N CYS A 129 -3.82 10.41 -14.20
CA CYS A 129 -4.96 9.67 -13.68
C CYS A 129 -4.58 8.23 -13.30
N TYR A 130 -3.74 7.57 -14.07
CA TYR A 130 -3.23 6.24 -13.75
C TYR A 130 -2.44 6.23 -12.44
N ASN A 131 -1.50 7.15 -12.30
CA ASN A 131 -0.69 7.30 -11.09
C ASN A 131 -1.57 7.67 -9.88
N GLY A 132 -2.58 8.53 -10.05
CA GLY A 132 -3.51 8.90 -8.99
C GLY A 132 -4.23 7.71 -8.35
N VAL A 133 -4.63 6.71 -9.15
CA VAL A 133 -5.21 5.47 -8.64
C VAL A 133 -4.18 4.66 -7.86
N ASN A 134 -2.93 4.56 -8.34
CA ASN A 134 -1.86 3.82 -7.66
C ASN A 134 -1.46 4.48 -6.33
N TYR A 135 -1.40 5.81 -6.26
CA TYR A 135 -1.15 6.54 -5.01
C TYR A 135 -2.30 6.38 -4.01
N ARG A 136 -3.55 6.25 -4.47
CA ARG A 136 -4.66 5.92 -3.56
C ARG A 136 -4.59 4.47 -3.08
N ALA A 137 -4.14 3.54 -3.91
CA ALA A 137 -3.85 2.17 -3.48
C ALA A 137 -2.76 2.11 -2.41
N GLU A 138 -1.69 2.93 -2.57
CA GLU A 138 -0.63 3.10 -1.56
C GLU A 138 -1.19 3.59 -0.24
N ASP A 139 -1.98 4.67 -0.27
CA ASP A 139 -2.61 5.24 0.93
C ASP A 139 -3.43 4.19 1.69
N LEU A 140 -4.34 3.50 1.01
CA LEU A 140 -5.19 2.49 1.64
C LEU A 140 -4.37 1.30 2.16
N ALA A 141 -3.40 0.82 1.39
CA ALA A 141 -2.58 -0.34 1.75
C ALA A 141 -1.71 -0.06 2.98
N LEU A 142 -1.08 1.12 3.06
CA LEU A 142 -0.23 1.48 4.18
C LEU A 142 -1.03 1.79 5.46
N GLN A 143 -2.24 2.36 5.34
CA GLN A 143 -3.16 2.50 6.47
C GLN A 143 -3.56 1.12 7.02
N VAL A 144 -3.96 0.19 6.14
CA VAL A 144 -4.27 -1.20 6.53
C VAL A 144 -3.08 -1.87 7.18
N GLY A 145 -1.89 -1.71 6.58
CA GLY A 145 -0.66 -2.31 7.08
C GLY A 145 -0.33 -1.85 8.49
N SER A 146 -0.37 -0.55 8.76
CA SER A 146 0.08 0.03 10.03
C SER A 146 -0.99 0.06 11.13
N LYS A 147 -2.27 0.21 10.79
CA LYS A 147 -3.37 0.36 11.76
C LYS A 147 -4.27 -0.87 11.86
N ALA A 148 -4.24 -1.74 10.86
CA ALA A 148 -5.17 -2.85 10.66
C ALA A 148 -6.63 -2.37 10.52
N GLU A 149 -6.82 -1.18 9.99
CA GLU A 149 -8.12 -0.59 9.72
C GLU A 149 -8.06 0.40 8.57
N ILE A 150 -9.19 0.62 7.94
CA ILE A 150 -9.40 1.73 7.00
C ILE A 150 -10.51 2.60 7.55
N VAL A 151 -10.27 3.88 7.66
CA VAL A 151 -11.28 4.86 8.02
C VAL A 151 -11.41 5.87 6.89
N LEU A 152 -12.50 5.76 6.13
CA LEU A 152 -12.85 6.71 5.07
C LEU A 152 -13.76 7.77 5.66
N LYS A 153 -13.27 9.01 5.75
CA LYS A 153 -14.00 10.18 6.23
C LYS A 153 -14.03 11.25 5.14
N THR A 154 -14.90 12.20 5.28
CA THR A 154 -14.99 13.35 4.38
C THR A 154 -13.67 14.11 4.29
N GLU A 155 -12.91 14.19 5.40
CA GLU A 155 -11.65 14.92 5.49
C GLU A 155 -10.51 14.23 4.72
N ASN A 156 -10.54 12.90 4.61
CA ASN A 156 -9.51 12.13 3.90
C ASN A 156 -9.97 11.57 2.55
N ASN A 157 -11.17 11.95 2.09
CA ASN A 157 -11.74 11.45 0.85
C ASN A 157 -12.84 12.41 0.36
N ASN A 158 -12.44 13.46 -0.34
CA ASN A 158 -13.29 14.55 -0.78
C ASN A 158 -14.67 14.12 -1.28
N ASP A 159 -15.71 14.54 -0.59
CA ASP A 159 -17.11 14.68 -0.98
C ASP A 159 -17.96 13.45 -1.31
N VAL A 160 -17.47 12.24 -1.37
CA VAL A 160 -18.23 11.18 -2.06
C VAL A 160 -18.46 9.95 -1.22
N VAL A 161 -18.35 10.00 0.11
CA VAL A 161 -18.38 8.74 0.85
C VAL A 161 -19.31 8.71 2.03
N THR A 162 -20.15 7.71 2.03
CA THR A 162 -20.55 7.03 3.26
C THR A 162 -19.31 6.75 4.10
N GLN A 163 -19.28 7.22 5.33
CA GLN A 163 -18.22 6.86 6.28
C GLN A 163 -18.15 5.33 6.39
N GLU A 164 -17.12 4.74 5.80
CA GLU A 164 -16.88 3.32 5.93
C GLU A 164 -15.66 3.11 6.80
N MET A 165 -15.85 2.31 7.84
CA MET A 165 -14.77 1.84 8.69
C MET A 165 -14.65 0.33 8.51
N LEU A 166 -13.52 -0.12 7.98
CA LEU A 166 -13.16 -1.52 7.91
C LEU A 166 -12.13 -1.83 8.99
N ASN A 167 -12.47 -2.67 9.95
CA ASN A 167 -11.54 -3.10 10.98
C ASN A 167 -11.22 -4.59 10.79
N PHE A 168 -9.93 -4.90 10.70
CA PHE A 168 -9.45 -6.27 10.49
C PHE A 168 -9.35 -7.07 11.79
N ASN A 169 -9.77 -6.51 12.93
CA ASN A 169 -9.91 -7.22 14.22
C ASN A 169 -8.65 -8.02 14.61
N ILE A 170 -7.49 -7.37 14.63
CA ILE A 170 -6.28 -7.97 15.20
C ILE A 170 -6.50 -8.24 16.69
N PRO A 171 -6.10 -9.42 17.22
CA PRO A 171 -6.22 -9.71 18.65
C PRO A 171 -5.58 -8.62 19.51
N SER A 172 -6.26 -8.17 20.55
CA SER A 172 -5.74 -7.10 21.43
C SER A 172 -4.42 -7.45 22.10
N ALA A 173 -4.17 -8.75 22.34
CA ALA A 173 -2.88 -9.24 22.83
C ALA A 173 -1.71 -9.01 21.86
N HIS A 174 -2.01 -8.83 20.57
CA HIS A 174 -1.02 -8.56 19.52
C HIS A 174 -0.86 -7.08 19.20
N LYS A 175 -1.53 -6.21 19.93
CA LYS A 175 -1.42 -4.74 19.83
C LYS A 175 -0.85 -4.22 21.14
N THR A 176 0.43 -3.83 21.16
CA THR A 176 1.13 -3.45 22.40
C THR A 176 1.86 -2.14 22.26
N GLY A 177 2.11 -1.49 23.40
CA GLY A 177 3.09 -0.41 23.50
C GLY A 177 4.45 -0.92 23.97
N VAL A 178 5.39 0.02 24.18
CA VAL A 178 6.74 -0.22 24.65
C VAL A 178 6.92 0.29 26.09
N LYS A 179 7.77 -0.38 26.87
CA LYS A 179 8.05 0.07 28.24
C LYS A 179 8.72 1.44 28.28
N ASN A 180 9.68 1.66 27.40
CA ASN A 180 10.39 2.92 27.23
C ASN A 180 10.23 3.33 25.77
N LYS A 181 9.80 4.57 25.54
CA LYS A 181 9.65 5.14 24.20
C LYS A 181 10.95 4.99 23.40
N TRP A 182 10.84 4.71 22.10
CA TRP A 182 12.04 4.63 21.25
C TRP A 182 12.72 5.98 21.10
N SER A 183 11.97 7.07 21.20
CA SER A 183 12.52 8.44 21.24
C SER A 183 13.25 8.79 22.55
N ALA A 184 13.18 7.95 23.58
CA ALA A 184 13.85 8.23 24.85
C ALA A 184 15.36 8.17 24.69
N SER A 185 16.06 9.21 25.17
CA SER A 185 17.53 9.33 25.11
C SER A 185 18.27 8.23 25.86
N SER A 186 17.63 7.60 26.84
CA SER A 186 18.22 6.50 27.62
C SER A 186 17.19 5.42 27.94
N GLY A 187 17.64 4.19 28.02
CA GLY A 187 16.82 3.05 28.44
C GLY A 187 15.95 2.43 27.36
N SER A 188 15.77 3.06 26.19
CA SER A 188 15.07 2.48 25.05
C SER A 188 15.73 1.17 24.59
N ASP A 189 14.92 0.21 24.12
CA ASP A 189 15.42 -1.09 23.63
C ASP A 189 14.60 -1.55 22.41
N PRO A 190 14.65 -0.83 21.29
CA PRO A 190 13.85 -1.15 20.11
C PRO A 190 14.03 -2.57 19.59
N LEU A 191 15.27 -3.06 19.50
CA LEU A 191 15.54 -4.43 19.09
C LEU A 191 15.00 -5.45 20.10
N GLY A 192 15.04 -5.12 21.40
CA GLY A 192 14.46 -5.95 22.46
C GLY A 192 12.95 -6.06 22.34
N ASP A 193 12.26 -4.98 22.03
CA ASP A 193 10.80 -4.94 21.84
C ASP A 193 10.38 -5.78 20.63
N ILE A 194 11.09 -5.65 19.49
CA ILE A 194 10.89 -6.48 18.30
C ILE A 194 11.06 -7.97 18.62
N ILE A 195 12.14 -8.34 19.34
CA ILE A 195 12.40 -9.72 19.73
C ILE A 195 11.34 -10.24 20.70
N ALA A 196 10.87 -9.40 21.62
CA ALA A 196 9.79 -9.75 22.55
C ALA A 196 8.49 -10.04 21.81
N GLY A 197 8.10 -9.21 20.84
CA GLY A 197 6.93 -9.43 19.98
C GLY A 197 7.04 -10.73 19.18
N GLN A 198 8.20 -11.02 18.57
CA GLN A 198 8.43 -12.29 17.88
C GLN A 198 8.19 -13.49 18.81
N ARG A 199 8.71 -13.42 20.04
CA ARG A 199 8.56 -14.51 21.02
C ARG A 199 7.12 -14.64 21.52
N ALA A 200 6.39 -13.55 21.66
CA ALA A 200 4.99 -13.56 22.06
C ALA A 200 4.14 -14.35 21.06
N ILE A 201 4.25 -14.04 19.77
CA ILE A 201 3.56 -14.76 18.69
C ILE A 201 3.91 -16.25 18.66
N GLN A 202 5.20 -16.57 18.81
CA GLN A 202 5.66 -17.98 18.83
C GLN A 202 5.13 -18.75 20.04
N LYS A 203 5.02 -18.11 21.21
CA LYS A 203 4.48 -18.72 22.43
C LYS A 203 3.01 -19.07 22.29
N GLU A 204 2.26 -18.30 21.53
CA GLU A 204 0.84 -18.58 21.21
C GLU A 204 0.67 -19.66 20.13
N GLY A 205 1.77 -20.11 19.51
CA GLY A 205 1.75 -21.16 18.52
C GLY A 205 1.46 -20.68 17.09
N PHE A 206 1.58 -19.36 16.83
CA PHE A 206 1.44 -18.81 15.48
C PHE A 206 2.76 -18.82 14.70
N SER A 207 2.68 -18.50 13.42
CA SER A 207 3.85 -18.44 12.53
C SER A 207 4.84 -17.40 13.02
N ARG A 208 6.12 -17.80 13.06
CA ARG A 208 7.21 -16.94 13.55
C ARG A 208 7.35 -15.69 12.69
N PRO A 209 7.24 -14.48 13.24
CA PRO A 209 7.57 -13.26 12.53
C PRO A 209 9.03 -13.22 12.09
N MET A 210 9.26 -12.98 10.80
CA MET A 210 10.59 -12.90 10.19
C MET A 210 10.93 -11.49 9.70
N TYR A 211 9.94 -10.59 9.69
CA TYR A 211 10.07 -9.21 9.25
C TYR A 211 9.47 -8.26 10.27
N ALA A 212 10.11 -7.10 10.41
CA ALA A 212 9.61 -5.94 11.17
C ALA A 212 9.50 -4.77 10.21
N ILE A 213 8.28 -4.35 9.91
CA ILE A 213 7.97 -3.30 8.93
C ILE A 213 7.65 -2.04 9.70
N MET A 214 8.31 -0.94 9.38
CA MET A 214 8.14 0.34 10.08
C MET A 214 8.44 1.52 9.16
N GLU A 215 8.03 2.69 9.57
CA GLU A 215 8.33 3.94 8.89
C GLU A 215 9.75 4.43 9.21
N GLN A 216 10.33 5.25 8.32
CA GLN A 216 11.69 5.77 8.44
C GLN A 216 11.96 6.44 9.79
N ALA A 217 11.04 7.26 10.31
CA ALA A 217 11.25 7.94 11.59
C ALA A 217 11.34 6.97 12.78
N ALA A 218 10.59 5.86 12.75
CA ALA A 218 10.71 4.82 13.77
C ALA A 218 12.04 4.09 13.66
N PHE A 219 12.54 3.87 12.44
CA PHE A 219 13.85 3.28 12.20
C PHE A 219 15.00 4.19 12.64
N ASP A 220 14.91 5.50 12.40
CA ASP A 220 15.91 6.47 12.87
C ASP A 220 16.03 6.46 14.40
N LYS A 221 14.89 6.41 15.11
CA LYS A 221 14.86 6.27 16.57
C LYS A 221 15.50 4.94 17.03
N LEU A 222 15.30 3.86 16.28
CA LEU A 222 15.93 2.58 16.54
C LEU A 222 17.46 2.67 16.43
N LEU A 223 17.97 3.36 15.40
CA LEU A 223 19.41 3.56 15.21
C LEU A 223 20.05 4.38 16.34
N MET A 224 19.35 5.41 16.83
CA MET A 224 19.83 6.29 17.91
C MET A 224 19.87 5.60 19.28
N SER A 225 19.25 4.44 19.46
CA SER A 225 19.21 3.75 20.75
C SER A 225 20.58 3.18 21.12
N GLU A 226 21.10 3.55 22.30
CA GLU A 226 22.37 3.02 22.83
C GLU A 226 22.42 1.49 22.87
N LYS A 227 21.30 0.83 23.16
CA LYS A 227 21.25 -0.63 23.21
C LYS A 227 21.34 -1.24 21.82
N THR A 228 20.76 -0.60 20.80
CA THR A 228 20.90 -1.00 19.41
C THR A 228 22.37 -0.89 18.98
N VAL A 229 22.99 0.26 19.22
CA VAL A 229 24.40 0.48 18.91
C VAL A 229 25.29 -0.58 19.56
N LYS A 230 25.13 -0.83 20.86
CA LYS A 230 25.92 -1.85 21.59
C LYS A 230 25.72 -3.26 21.07
N ARG A 231 24.51 -3.63 20.61
CA ARG A 231 24.25 -4.98 20.06
C ARG A 231 24.82 -5.16 18.66
N VAL A 232 24.76 -4.13 17.83
CA VAL A 232 25.18 -4.19 16.41
C VAL A 232 26.67 -3.88 16.26
N SER A 233 27.29 -3.11 17.17
CA SER A 233 28.70 -2.72 17.14
C SER A 233 29.68 -3.85 16.83
N PRO A 234 29.57 -5.09 17.37
CA PRO A 234 30.49 -6.16 17.03
C PRO A 234 30.49 -6.52 15.54
N VAL A 235 29.34 -6.39 14.87
CA VAL A 235 29.21 -6.62 13.43
C VAL A 235 29.85 -5.47 12.65
N VAL A 236 29.63 -4.23 13.10
CA VAL A 236 30.23 -3.02 12.51
C VAL A 236 31.75 -3.06 12.62
N LEU A 237 32.30 -3.38 13.81
CA LEU A 237 33.74 -3.50 14.04
C LEU A 237 34.40 -4.53 13.11
N THR A 238 33.72 -5.64 12.85
CA THR A 238 34.20 -6.65 11.92
C THR A 238 34.20 -6.18 10.47
N ALA A 239 33.21 -5.34 10.09
CA ALA A 239 33.03 -4.88 8.72
C ALA A 239 33.82 -3.60 8.40
N THR A 240 33.94 -2.66 9.34
CA THR A 240 34.44 -1.29 9.07
C THR A 240 35.58 -0.84 9.99
N GLY A 241 35.83 -1.53 11.10
CA GLY A 241 36.83 -1.12 12.09
C GLY A 241 36.45 0.06 12.99
N LEU A 242 35.28 0.66 12.77
CA LEU A 242 34.75 1.82 13.49
C LEU A 242 33.31 1.54 13.93
N ALA A 243 33.00 1.75 15.20
CA ALA A 243 31.64 1.63 15.74
C ALA A 243 31.18 2.98 16.28
N SER A 244 30.30 3.65 15.55
CA SER A 244 29.51 4.80 16.00
C SER A 244 28.08 4.66 15.52
N ASP A 245 27.16 5.39 16.14
CA ASP A 245 25.77 5.48 15.70
C ASP A 245 25.63 5.98 14.24
N ASP A 246 26.47 6.92 13.82
CA ASP A 246 26.52 7.44 12.44
C ASP A 246 26.95 6.40 11.38
N THR A 247 27.49 5.24 11.82
CA THR A 247 27.92 4.17 10.90
C THR A 247 26.89 3.05 10.75
N LEU A 248 25.82 3.06 11.55
CA LEU A 248 24.78 2.04 11.47
C LEU A 248 23.91 2.23 10.22
N THR A 249 23.88 1.22 9.38
CA THR A 249 23.00 1.14 8.21
C THR A 249 21.99 0.03 8.38
N ILE A 250 20.91 0.08 7.59
CA ILE A 250 19.88 -0.97 7.59
C ILE A 250 20.48 -2.35 7.30
N ASP A 251 21.48 -2.44 6.42
CA ASP A 251 22.12 -3.70 6.06
C ASP A 251 22.91 -4.30 7.24
N LEU A 252 23.61 -3.47 8.02
CA LEU A 252 24.36 -3.92 9.20
C LEU A 252 23.41 -4.40 10.30
N VAL A 253 22.34 -3.66 10.56
CA VAL A 253 21.28 -4.06 11.50
C VAL A 253 20.64 -5.37 11.05
N ASN A 254 20.26 -5.48 9.78
CA ASN A 254 19.66 -6.70 9.24
C ASN A 254 20.62 -7.89 9.22
N THR A 255 21.93 -7.67 9.04
CA THR A 255 22.95 -8.70 9.15
C THR A 255 23.03 -9.25 10.58
N TYR A 256 23.02 -8.35 11.58
CA TYR A 256 22.93 -8.75 12.98
C TYR A 256 21.64 -9.54 13.27
N MET A 257 20.48 -9.00 12.86
CA MET A 257 19.18 -9.63 13.11
C MET A 257 19.10 -11.03 12.48
N ARG A 258 19.55 -11.16 11.22
CA ARG A 258 19.60 -12.44 10.49
C ARG A 258 20.51 -13.44 11.18
N SER A 259 21.70 -13.02 11.63
CA SER A 259 22.67 -13.92 12.31
C SER A 259 22.14 -14.53 13.59
N LYS A 260 21.17 -13.86 14.23
CA LYS A 260 20.50 -14.30 15.46
C LYS A 260 19.13 -14.95 15.19
N GLY A 261 18.69 -14.98 13.96
CA GLY A 261 17.35 -15.45 13.59
C GLY A 261 16.23 -14.53 14.07
N TYR A 262 16.47 -13.23 14.19
CA TYR A 262 15.49 -12.22 14.56
C TYR A 262 14.84 -11.62 13.31
N PRO A 263 13.69 -10.90 13.44
CA PRO A 263 13.02 -10.30 12.32
C PRO A 263 13.90 -9.27 11.59
N GLN A 264 13.94 -9.34 10.25
CA GLN A 264 14.62 -8.36 9.42
C GLN A 264 13.78 -7.10 9.31
N ILE A 265 14.42 -5.94 9.32
CA ILE A 265 13.75 -4.65 9.25
C ILE A 265 13.51 -4.29 7.79
N ILE A 266 12.27 -3.88 7.49
CA ILE A 266 11.86 -3.27 6.22
C ILE A 266 11.40 -1.86 6.56
N VAL A 267 12.00 -0.87 5.93
CA VAL A 267 11.68 0.54 6.12
C VAL A 267 10.79 1.02 4.97
N ILE A 268 9.73 1.72 5.33
CA ILE A 268 8.80 2.38 4.40
C ILE A 268 9.02 3.88 4.52
N ASP A 269 9.30 4.53 3.41
CA ASP A 269 9.37 5.99 3.31
C ASP A 269 8.55 6.44 2.10
N SER A 270 7.24 6.37 2.25
CA SER A 270 6.29 6.70 1.20
C SER A 270 5.44 7.90 1.60
N TYR A 271 5.28 8.82 0.65
CA TYR A 271 4.44 10.01 0.80
C TYR A 271 3.30 9.98 -0.19
N VAL A 272 2.13 10.37 0.26
CA VAL A 272 0.95 10.55 -0.58
C VAL A 272 0.51 12.00 -0.52
N LYS A 273 0.08 12.52 -1.66
CA LYS A 273 -0.48 13.86 -1.78
C LYS A 273 -1.97 13.77 -2.04
N GLN A 274 -2.75 14.46 -1.24
CA GLN A 274 -4.19 14.59 -1.40
C GLN A 274 -4.53 16.04 -1.74
N GLU A 275 -5.44 16.21 -2.70
CA GLU A 275 -5.98 17.50 -3.08
C GLU A 275 -7.37 17.66 -2.49
N ALA A 276 -7.63 18.76 -1.80
CA ALA A 276 -8.93 19.13 -1.30
C ALA A 276 -9.77 19.78 -2.41
N ARG A 277 -11.07 19.91 -2.17
CA ARG A 277 -12.02 20.49 -3.14
C ARG A 277 -11.71 21.94 -3.53
N ASP A 278 -11.05 22.68 -2.67
CA ASP A 278 -10.63 24.06 -2.92
C ASP A 278 -9.31 24.15 -3.70
N GLY A 279 -8.74 22.98 -4.11
CA GLY A 279 -7.46 22.87 -4.82
C GLY A 279 -6.24 22.90 -3.89
N SER A 280 -6.43 23.04 -2.58
CA SER A 280 -5.32 22.93 -1.62
C SER A 280 -4.78 21.52 -1.56
N GLN A 281 -3.44 21.38 -1.48
CA GLN A 281 -2.77 20.08 -1.51
C GLN A 281 -2.08 19.82 -0.18
N THR A 282 -2.32 18.64 0.38
CA THR A 282 -1.68 18.18 1.63
C THR A 282 -0.88 16.92 1.34
N THR A 283 0.39 16.93 1.78
CA THR A 283 1.28 15.76 1.68
C THR A 283 1.40 15.12 3.06
N TYR A 284 1.23 13.82 3.16
CA TYR A 284 1.33 13.06 4.40
C TYR A 284 1.90 11.66 4.17
N LYS A 285 2.31 11.03 5.26
CA LYS A 285 2.75 9.62 5.26
C LYS A 285 1.57 8.72 5.65
N PRO A 286 1.16 7.78 4.79
CA PRO A 286 0.02 6.91 5.10
C PRO A 286 0.32 5.86 6.17
N TRP A 287 1.58 5.41 6.29
CA TRP A 287 2.00 4.53 7.38
C TRP A 287 2.02 5.29 8.71
N ALA A 288 1.45 4.72 9.76
CA ALA A 288 1.44 5.33 11.09
C ALA A 288 2.89 5.46 11.63
N GLU A 289 3.33 6.68 11.90
CA GLU A 289 4.73 7.03 12.23
C GLU A 289 5.32 6.23 13.41
N HIS A 290 4.46 5.92 14.39
CA HIS A 290 4.89 5.28 15.63
C HIS A 290 4.55 3.79 15.69
N VAL A 291 4.34 3.15 14.55
CA VAL A 291 3.95 1.75 14.48
C VAL A 291 5.00 0.91 13.77
N ALA A 292 5.45 -0.13 14.46
CA ALA A 292 6.21 -1.24 13.87
C ALA A 292 5.34 -2.50 13.84
N VAL A 293 5.29 -3.17 12.69
CA VAL A 293 4.48 -4.36 12.46
C VAL A 293 5.37 -5.57 12.21
N LEU A 294 5.21 -6.61 13.01
CA LEU A 294 5.91 -7.86 12.82
C LEU A 294 5.07 -8.82 11.98
N SER A 295 5.68 -9.43 10.97
CA SER A 295 5.02 -10.34 10.04
C SER A 295 5.91 -11.55 9.72
N PRO A 296 5.31 -12.75 9.46
CA PRO A 296 6.05 -13.90 8.96
C PRO A 296 6.62 -13.70 7.55
N THR A 297 5.97 -12.89 6.73
CA THR A 297 6.33 -12.61 5.34
C THR A 297 6.44 -11.10 5.12
N PRO A 298 7.18 -10.62 4.11
CA PRO A 298 7.15 -9.20 3.76
C PRO A 298 5.78 -8.77 3.26
N GLN A 299 5.02 -9.68 2.68
CA GLN A 299 3.65 -9.46 2.25
C GLN A 299 2.70 -9.48 3.45
N LEU A 300 1.96 -8.39 3.68
CA LEU A 300 0.98 -8.25 4.75
C LEU A 300 -0.43 -8.69 4.31
N GLY A 301 -0.72 -8.59 3.03
CA GLY A 301 -2.06 -8.84 2.53
C GLY A 301 -2.15 -8.96 1.02
N TRP A 302 -3.36 -8.79 0.51
CA TRP A 302 -3.66 -8.70 -0.91
C TRP A 302 -4.45 -7.43 -1.19
N THR A 303 -4.16 -6.75 -2.29
CA THR A 303 -5.09 -5.77 -2.85
C THR A 303 -6.06 -6.51 -3.77
N TRP A 304 -7.25 -6.79 -3.25
CA TRP A 304 -8.32 -7.39 -4.03
C TRP A 304 -8.82 -6.39 -5.06
N TRP A 305 -9.03 -6.85 -6.27
CA TRP A 305 -9.57 -6.03 -7.34
C TRP A 305 -10.60 -6.78 -8.18
N SER A 306 -11.53 -6.04 -8.74
CA SER A 306 -12.57 -6.55 -9.64
C SER A 306 -12.64 -5.68 -10.89
N ASP A 307 -13.20 -6.27 -11.94
CA ASP A 307 -13.37 -5.56 -13.20
C ASP A 307 -14.29 -4.34 -13.06
N VAL A 308 -13.85 -3.22 -13.61
CA VAL A 308 -14.73 -2.05 -13.77
C VAL A 308 -15.67 -2.32 -14.95
N PRO A 309 -16.98 -2.08 -14.81
CA PRO A 309 -17.94 -2.34 -15.88
C PRO A 309 -17.55 -1.68 -17.21
N GLN A 310 -17.66 -2.44 -18.28
CA GLN A 310 -17.43 -1.95 -19.63
C GLN A 310 -18.73 -1.43 -20.21
N VAL A 311 -18.65 -0.31 -20.91
CA VAL A 311 -19.76 0.21 -21.73
C VAL A 311 -19.39 -0.04 -23.18
N SER A 312 -20.14 -0.92 -23.85
CA SER A 312 -19.85 -1.32 -25.23
C SER A 312 -20.40 -0.37 -26.27
N ASP A 313 -21.47 0.38 -25.94
CA ASP A 313 -22.12 1.35 -26.83
C ASP A 313 -21.77 2.77 -26.42
N THR A 314 -20.52 3.15 -26.72
CA THR A 314 -19.99 4.49 -26.41
C THR A 314 -18.95 4.91 -27.43
N ASP A 315 -18.92 6.20 -27.75
CA ASP A 315 -17.86 6.82 -28.56
C ASP A 315 -16.59 7.12 -27.73
N ALA A 316 -16.64 6.94 -26.41
CA ALA A 316 -15.49 7.13 -25.53
C ALA A 316 -14.40 6.07 -25.77
N LEU A 317 -13.14 6.48 -25.70
CA LEU A 317 -12.01 5.55 -25.74
C LEU A 317 -11.84 4.91 -24.36
N GLN A 318 -11.64 3.58 -24.32
CA GLN A 318 -11.45 2.82 -23.09
C GLN A 318 -10.20 1.96 -23.21
N ALA A 319 -9.31 2.04 -22.23
CA ALA A 319 -8.13 1.20 -22.11
C ALA A 319 -8.05 0.60 -20.70
N TYR A 320 -7.43 -0.56 -20.59
CA TYR A 320 -7.37 -1.32 -19.35
C TYR A 320 -5.93 -1.74 -19.06
N ARG A 321 -5.51 -1.56 -17.82
CA ARG A 321 -4.29 -2.13 -17.32
C ARG A 321 -4.53 -2.74 -15.95
N GLU A 322 -4.54 -4.07 -15.89
CA GLU A 322 -4.84 -4.81 -14.68
C GLU A 322 -6.11 -4.30 -13.98
N ASN A 323 -5.97 -3.69 -12.81
CA ASN A 323 -7.07 -3.18 -12.00
C ASN A 323 -7.57 -1.79 -12.42
N VAL A 324 -6.91 -1.10 -13.35
CA VAL A 324 -7.24 0.29 -13.73
C VAL A 324 -7.86 0.34 -15.12
N LYS A 325 -9.01 0.99 -15.21
CA LYS A 325 -9.68 1.38 -16.45
C LYS A 325 -9.48 2.87 -16.68
N ILE A 326 -8.99 3.24 -17.86
CA ILE A 326 -8.94 4.63 -18.32
C ILE A 326 -10.03 4.84 -19.35
N THR A 327 -10.86 5.85 -19.15
CA THR A 327 -11.88 6.28 -20.10
C THR A 327 -11.60 7.72 -20.51
N ARG A 328 -11.61 7.98 -21.83
CA ARG A 328 -11.41 9.31 -22.37
C ARG A 328 -12.56 9.68 -23.28
N TYR A 329 -13.14 10.86 -23.07
CA TYR A 329 -14.30 11.37 -23.80
C TYR A 329 -14.33 12.89 -23.81
N SER A 330 -15.16 13.47 -24.67
CA SER A 330 -15.41 14.90 -24.69
C SER A 330 -16.85 15.24 -24.28
N GLU A 331 -17.01 16.44 -23.73
CA GLU A 331 -18.28 17.08 -23.44
C GLU A 331 -18.40 18.40 -24.25
N LEU A 332 -19.60 18.82 -24.62
CA LEU A 332 -19.77 20.02 -25.42
C LEU A 332 -20.19 21.25 -24.62
N ASN A 333 -20.86 21.10 -23.53
CA ASN A 333 -21.35 22.22 -22.74
C ASN A 333 -21.21 21.93 -21.23
N PRO A 334 -20.14 22.42 -20.59
CA PRO A 334 -19.00 23.13 -21.19
C PRO A 334 -18.17 22.25 -22.12
N MET A 335 -17.38 22.87 -23.04
CA MET A 335 -16.47 22.12 -23.89
C MET A 335 -15.27 21.64 -23.06
N LEU A 336 -15.21 20.33 -22.87
CA LEU A 336 -14.17 19.67 -22.06
C LEU A 336 -13.67 18.40 -22.76
N GLU A 337 -12.39 18.11 -22.59
CA GLU A 337 -11.80 16.81 -22.86
C GLU A 337 -11.50 16.15 -21.53
N VAL A 338 -12.18 15.07 -21.20
CA VAL A 338 -12.10 14.40 -19.88
C VAL A 338 -11.34 13.10 -19.98
N THR A 339 -10.36 12.92 -19.12
CA THR A 339 -9.70 11.64 -18.85
C THR A 339 -10.09 11.17 -17.45
N LEU A 340 -10.67 9.98 -17.35
CA LEU A 340 -11.16 9.37 -16.12
C LEU A 340 -10.45 8.05 -15.90
N ALA A 341 -9.82 7.86 -14.73
CA ALA A 341 -9.35 6.58 -14.26
C ALA A 341 -10.27 6.01 -13.19
N GLU A 342 -10.59 4.76 -13.28
CA GLU A 342 -11.42 4.02 -12.33
C GLU A 342 -10.77 2.69 -11.98
N ALA A 343 -10.88 2.30 -10.72
CA ALA A 343 -10.48 0.98 -10.24
C ALA A 343 -11.42 0.52 -9.12
N TYR A 344 -11.68 -0.76 -9.07
CA TYR A 344 -12.37 -1.40 -7.94
C TYR A 344 -11.33 -2.16 -7.16
N ILE A 345 -10.87 -1.60 -6.03
CA ILE A 345 -9.77 -2.14 -5.23
C ILE A 345 -10.06 -2.07 -3.74
N MET A 346 -9.51 -3.02 -2.98
CA MET A 346 -9.51 -3.00 -1.52
C MET A 346 -8.33 -3.82 -0.98
N PRO A 347 -7.35 -3.20 -0.31
CA PRO A 347 -6.32 -3.93 0.40
C PRO A 347 -6.91 -4.60 1.65
N ALA A 348 -6.53 -5.85 1.88
CA ALA A 348 -6.98 -6.63 3.03
C ALA A 348 -5.83 -7.47 3.58
N LEU A 349 -5.74 -7.54 4.92
CA LEU A 349 -4.73 -8.32 5.63
C LEU A 349 -4.99 -9.82 5.48
N ILE A 350 -3.89 -10.58 5.46
CA ILE A 350 -3.88 -12.04 5.59
C ILE A 350 -3.16 -12.44 6.88
N ASN A 351 -3.42 -13.65 7.37
CA ASN A 351 -2.74 -14.23 8.51
C ASN A 351 -2.74 -13.29 9.75
N ARG A 352 -3.86 -12.65 10.03
CA ARG A 352 -4.05 -11.63 11.07
C ARG A 352 -3.55 -12.08 12.44
N GLN A 353 -3.65 -13.36 12.77
CA GLN A 353 -3.22 -13.92 14.05
C GLN A 353 -1.70 -14.02 14.18
N SER A 354 -0.95 -13.98 13.08
CA SER A 354 0.52 -13.99 13.05
C SER A 354 1.14 -12.59 12.96
N LEU A 355 0.31 -11.54 12.92
CA LEU A 355 0.75 -10.15 12.94
C LEU A 355 0.86 -9.64 14.36
N TYR A 356 1.88 -8.81 14.64
CA TYR A 356 2.07 -8.19 15.94
C TYR A 356 2.42 -6.72 15.76
N TYR A 357 1.68 -5.87 16.43
CA TYR A 357 1.76 -4.42 16.31
C TYR A 357 2.40 -3.82 17.56
N ILE A 358 3.40 -2.97 17.39
CA ILE A 358 4.13 -2.29 18.45
C ILE A 358 3.96 -0.79 18.25
N ASN A 359 3.35 -0.11 19.24
CA ASN A 359 3.43 1.35 19.30
C ASN A 359 4.75 1.74 19.97
N THR A 360 5.61 2.42 19.21
CA THR A 360 7.00 2.72 19.61
C THR A 360 7.14 3.89 20.57
N GLU A 361 6.07 4.71 20.72
CA GLU A 361 6.07 5.94 21.52
C GLU A 361 5.12 5.92 22.72
N ASN A 362 4.35 4.86 22.91
CA ASN A 362 3.41 4.72 24.02
C ASN A 362 3.59 3.41 24.78
N THR A 363 3.20 3.42 26.05
CA THR A 363 3.20 2.23 26.91
C THR A 363 2.02 1.28 26.64
N SER A 364 1.01 1.75 25.93
CA SER A 364 -0.16 0.99 25.48
C SER A 364 -0.41 1.23 24.01
N TRP A 365 -1.20 0.37 23.39
CA TRP A 365 -1.67 0.58 22.02
C TRP A 365 -2.66 1.76 21.95
N ASN A 366 -2.45 2.67 21.00
CA ASN A 366 -3.34 3.81 20.72
C ASN A 366 -3.45 4.10 19.21
N ASP A 367 -3.46 3.05 18.37
CA ASP A 367 -3.57 3.10 16.89
C ASP A 367 -2.48 3.94 16.19
N GLY A 368 -1.33 4.12 16.87
CA GLY A 368 -0.21 4.89 16.33
C GLY A 368 -0.40 6.40 16.33
N ASN A 369 -1.48 6.89 16.92
CA ASN A 369 -1.64 8.31 17.18
C ASN A 369 -0.97 8.66 18.52
N ALA A 370 -0.05 9.62 18.50
CA ALA A 370 0.66 10.10 19.69
C ALA A 370 -0.24 11.01 20.52
#